data_73a0d64dde9f70fddffa71969876161d
#
_entry.id   73a0d64dde9f70fddffa71969876161d
#
_cell.length_a   1.000
_cell.length_b   1.000
_cell.length_c   1.000
_cell.angle_alpha   90.00
_cell.angle_beta   90.00
_cell.angle_gamma   90.00
#
_symmetry.space_group_name_H-M   'P 1'
#
loop_
_entity.id
_entity.type
_entity.pdbx_description
1 polymer ?
#
loop_
_entity_poly.entity_id
_entity_poly.type
_entity_poly.pdbx_seq_one_letter_code
_entity_poly.pdbx_strand_id
1 'polypeptide(L)'
;MSGTAAAFDLPAGTLMKGRRGLIMGVANNRSIAWGIAKAVAAQGATLAFTYQGDALKKRVEPLAAEVGSDLVLPCDVTDTASMDAVFAELSRQWDKLDFLVHAIAFSDKAELDGRYVDTTEANFTRTMLISCFSLTALAQRAEKLMGPGGSLLTLTYYGAEKVMPHYNVMGVAKAALAASVRYLAADLGRGGIRVNAISAGPIKTLAASGIADFRYILKWNEYNSALRRTVTIEEVGAAGLYLLCDLSRGVTGEVHHVGAGYHVQGMKNEDAPDISVVKDNNNG
;
A
#
# COMPACT_ATOMS: atom_id res chain seq x y z
N MET A 1 8.40 2.17 28.29
CA MET A 1 9.59 2.00 27.43
C MET A 1 9.09 1.90 26.00
N SER A 2 9.30 2.93 25.15
CA SER A 2 8.97 2.90 23.73
C SER A 2 10.00 2.02 23.03
N GLY A 3 9.59 0.83 22.60
CA GLY A 3 10.46 -0.07 21.86
C GLY A 3 10.52 0.37 20.39
N THR A 4 11.68 0.81 19.91
CA THR A 4 11.96 0.77 18.47
C THR A 4 11.89 -0.69 18.02
N ALA A 5 11.15 -0.96 16.93
CA ALA A 5 11.17 -2.30 16.33
C ALA A 5 12.64 -2.69 16.05
N ALA A 6 13.04 -3.88 16.47
CA ALA A 6 14.34 -4.42 16.11
C ALA A 6 14.46 -4.43 14.57
N ALA A 7 15.65 -4.16 14.05
CA ALA A 7 15.88 -4.25 12.61
C ALA A 7 15.52 -5.68 12.15
N PHE A 8 14.53 -5.75 11.25
CA PHE A 8 14.11 -7.02 10.65
C PHE A 8 14.61 -7.06 9.22
N ASP A 9 15.47 -8.02 8.94
CA ASP A 9 15.95 -8.28 7.59
C ASP A 9 15.47 -9.66 7.14
N LEU A 10 14.73 -9.69 6.05
CA LEU A 10 14.19 -10.94 5.51
C LEU A 10 15.33 -11.70 4.81
N PRO A 11 15.68 -12.93 5.24
CA PRO A 11 16.73 -13.70 4.58
C PRO A 11 16.37 -14.00 3.12
N ALA A 12 17.39 -14.05 2.27
CA ALA A 12 17.20 -14.44 0.88
C ALA A 12 16.67 -15.88 0.75
N GLY A 13 15.85 -16.12 -0.28
CA GLY A 13 15.21 -17.42 -0.50
C GLY A 13 14.66 -17.58 -1.91
N THR A 14 13.77 -18.55 -2.10
CA THR A 14 13.28 -18.94 -3.42
C THR A 14 11.75 -18.99 -3.54
N LEU A 15 11.02 -18.46 -2.57
CA LEU A 15 9.55 -18.49 -2.53
C LEU A 15 8.90 -17.83 -3.77
N MET A 16 9.59 -16.86 -4.37
CA MET A 16 9.12 -16.11 -5.53
C MET A 16 9.96 -16.39 -6.78
N LYS A 17 10.81 -17.44 -6.76
CA LYS A 17 11.67 -17.77 -7.90
C LYS A 17 10.85 -18.01 -9.17
N GLY A 18 11.18 -17.27 -10.24
CA GLY A 18 10.49 -17.33 -11.53
C GLY A 18 9.14 -16.60 -11.58
N ARG A 19 8.73 -15.94 -10.48
CA ARG A 19 7.54 -15.07 -10.46
C ARG A 19 7.89 -13.67 -10.97
N ARG A 20 7.00 -13.09 -11.76
CA ARG A 20 7.12 -11.75 -12.35
C ARG A 20 6.05 -10.84 -11.81
N GLY A 21 6.44 -9.67 -11.31
CA GLY A 21 5.52 -8.77 -10.63
C GLY A 21 5.64 -7.31 -11.01
N LEU A 22 4.51 -6.62 -11.07
CA LEU A 22 4.42 -5.18 -11.24
C LEU A 22 4.25 -4.51 -9.88
N ILE A 23 5.15 -3.60 -9.55
CA ILE A 23 5.10 -2.78 -8.32
C ILE A 23 4.73 -1.34 -8.69
N MET A 24 3.61 -0.87 -8.16
CA MET A 24 3.10 0.48 -8.38
C MET A 24 3.06 1.26 -7.08
N GLY A 25 3.51 2.53 -7.10
CA GLY A 25 3.43 3.43 -5.95
C GLY A 25 4.70 3.54 -5.12
N VAL A 26 5.86 3.12 -5.65
CA VAL A 26 7.16 3.47 -5.06
C VAL A 26 7.43 4.95 -5.33
N ALA A 27 7.64 5.74 -4.27
CA ALA A 27 7.99 7.16 -4.36
C ALA A 27 9.40 7.45 -3.82
N ASN A 28 9.88 6.63 -2.91
CA ASN A 28 11.24 6.64 -2.34
C ASN A 28 11.48 5.35 -1.53
N ASN A 29 12.66 5.23 -0.92
CA ASN A 29 13.07 4.09 -0.10
C ASN A 29 12.28 3.90 1.23
N ARG A 30 11.37 4.82 1.57
CA ARG A 30 10.47 4.72 2.72
C ARG A 30 9.05 4.29 2.34
N SER A 31 8.78 4.08 1.06
CA SER A 31 7.47 3.62 0.58
C SER A 31 7.20 2.19 1.05
N ILE A 32 5.98 1.91 1.49
CA ILE A 32 5.56 0.53 1.81
C ILE A 32 5.73 -0.39 0.60
N ALA A 33 5.40 0.11 -0.60
CA ALA A 33 5.63 -0.62 -1.85
C ALA A 33 7.10 -1.00 -2.05
N TRP A 34 8.05 -0.18 -1.58
CA TRP A 34 9.47 -0.51 -1.60
C TRP A 34 9.82 -1.64 -0.64
N GLY A 35 9.25 -1.64 0.57
CA GLY A 35 9.38 -2.76 1.52
C GLY A 35 8.90 -4.08 0.93
N ILE A 36 7.74 -4.07 0.25
CA ILE A 36 7.20 -5.25 -0.44
C ILE A 36 8.12 -5.66 -1.60
N ALA A 37 8.58 -4.70 -2.43
CA ALA A 37 9.48 -4.98 -3.55
C ALA A 37 10.78 -5.65 -3.09
N LYS A 38 11.43 -5.13 -2.03
CA LYS A 38 12.63 -5.77 -1.43
C LYS A 38 12.33 -7.20 -0.97
N ALA A 39 11.21 -7.40 -0.27
CA ALA A 39 10.86 -8.70 0.26
C ALA A 39 10.67 -9.75 -0.83
N VAL A 40 9.94 -9.44 -1.90
CA VAL A 40 9.70 -10.39 -2.99
C VAL A 40 10.94 -10.59 -3.87
N ALA A 41 11.76 -9.54 -4.08
CA ALA A 41 13.03 -9.63 -4.81
C ALA A 41 14.03 -10.52 -4.07
N ALA A 42 14.16 -10.39 -2.74
CA ALA A 42 15.00 -11.25 -1.90
C ALA A 42 14.59 -12.72 -1.98
N GLN A 43 13.37 -13.02 -2.42
CA GLN A 43 12.84 -14.37 -2.63
C GLN A 43 12.89 -14.82 -4.11
N GLY A 44 13.55 -14.06 -4.97
CA GLY A 44 13.81 -14.43 -6.36
C GLY A 44 12.76 -13.99 -7.38
N ALA A 45 11.89 -13.02 -7.04
CA ALA A 45 10.98 -12.41 -8.01
C ALA A 45 11.72 -11.52 -9.01
N THR A 46 11.24 -11.48 -10.26
CA THR A 46 11.58 -10.46 -11.25
C THR A 46 10.55 -9.36 -11.22
N LEU A 47 10.99 -8.10 -11.16
CA LEU A 47 10.11 -6.95 -10.92
C LEU A 47 10.09 -5.97 -12.09
N ALA A 48 8.93 -5.34 -12.30
CA ALA A 48 8.77 -4.10 -13.03
C ALA A 48 8.20 -3.04 -12.08
N PHE A 49 8.51 -1.78 -12.34
CA PHE A 49 8.05 -0.65 -11.55
C PHE A 49 7.31 0.37 -12.40
N THR A 50 6.41 1.14 -11.78
CA THR A 50 5.82 2.31 -12.43
C THR A 50 6.15 3.59 -11.68
N TYR A 51 6.14 4.69 -12.42
CA TYR A 51 6.27 6.05 -11.87
C TYR A 51 5.31 7.00 -12.58
N GLN A 52 4.96 8.11 -11.89
CA GLN A 52 4.19 9.22 -12.48
C GLN A 52 5.06 10.47 -12.53
N GLY A 53 5.44 10.88 -13.73
CA GLY A 53 6.25 12.09 -13.98
C GLY A 53 7.73 11.96 -13.60
N ASP A 54 8.53 12.87 -14.13
CA ASP A 54 10.01 12.81 -14.09
C ASP A 54 10.58 12.89 -12.68
N ALA A 55 9.89 13.57 -11.76
CA ALA A 55 10.35 13.70 -10.38
C ALA A 55 10.35 12.35 -9.65
N LEU A 56 9.37 11.48 -9.93
CA LEU A 56 9.34 10.12 -9.38
C LEU A 56 10.25 9.18 -10.18
N LYS A 57 10.37 9.34 -11.49
CA LYS A 57 11.30 8.57 -12.32
C LYS A 57 12.70 8.55 -11.72
N LYS A 58 13.26 9.73 -11.45
CA LYS A 58 14.61 9.91 -10.87
C LYS A 58 14.81 9.21 -9.52
N ARG A 59 13.73 8.91 -8.80
CA ARG A 59 13.77 8.22 -7.50
C ARG A 59 13.54 6.73 -7.63
N VAL A 60 12.69 6.31 -8.57
CA VAL A 60 12.29 4.91 -8.75
C VAL A 60 13.36 4.12 -9.50
N GLU A 61 13.97 4.68 -10.55
CA GLU A 61 15.00 3.99 -11.34
C GLU A 61 16.17 3.47 -10.50
N PRO A 62 16.79 4.28 -9.60
CA PRO A 62 17.87 3.75 -8.75
C PRO A 62 17.41 2.63 -7.82
N LEU A 63 16.20 2.73 -7.24
CA LEU A 63 15.64 1.70 -6.38
C LEU A 63 15.32 0.42 -7.15
N ALA A 64 14.78 0.53 -8.36
CA ALA A 64 14.56 -0.62 -9.23
C ALA A 64 15.88 -1.36 -9.53
N ALA A 65 16.94 -0.61 -9.83
CA ALA A 65 18.28 -1.16 -10.07
C ALA A 65 18.85 -1.90 -8.83
N GLU A 66 18.57 -1.42 -7.60
CA GLU A 66 18.99 -2.11 -6.36
C GLU A 66 18.45 -3.54 -6.24
N VAL A 67 17.30 -3.82 -6.84
CA VAL A 67 16.66 -5.15 -6.85
C VAL A 67 16.78 -5.84 -8.22
N GLY A 68 17.70 -5.37 -9.07
CA GLY A 68 18.01 -5.99 -10.36
C GLY A 68 16.94 -5.80 -11.43
N SER A 69 16.10 -4.76 -11.32
CA SER A 69 15.08 -4.43 -12.32
C SER A 69 15.53 -3.24 -13.18
N ASP A 70 15.44 -3.39 -14.49
CA ASP A 70 15.59 -2.34 -15.50
C ASP A 70 14.26 -1.92 -16.15
N LEU A 71 13.15 -2.58 -15.79
CA LEU A 71 11.83 -2.32 -16.35
C LEU A 71 11.07 -1.31 -15.47
N VAL A 72 11.20 -0.03 -15.83
CA VAL A 72 10.59 1.10 -15.10
C VAL A 72 9.76 1.94 -16.07
N LEU A 73 8.43 1.89 -15.93
CA LEU A 73 7.46 2.37 -16.91
C LEU A 73 6.69 3.60 -16.43
N PRO A 74 6.44 4.60 -17.28
CA PRO A 74 5.54 5.71 -16.92
C PRO A 74 4.10 5.20 -16.79
N CYS A 75 3.39 5.64 -15.76
CA CYS A 75 1.98 5.31 -15.58
C CYS A 75 1.25 6.41 -14.82
N ASP A 76 0.22 6.97 -15.45
CA ASP A 76 -0.80 7.77 -14.81
C ASP A 76 -2.10 6.95 -14.75
N VAL A 77 -2.57 6.63 -13.57
CA VAL A 77 -3.80 5.81 -13.38
C VAL A 77 -5.08 6.59 -13.68
N THR A 78 -5.00 7.89 -13.95
CA THR A 78 -6.11 8.70 -14.44
C THR A 78 -6.22 8.69 -15.96
N ASP A 79 -5.20 8.18 -16.66
CA ASP A 79 -5.14 8.06 -18.10
C ASP A 79 -5.18 6.59 -18.52
N THR A 80 -6.28 6.22 -19.18
CA THR A 80 -6.52 4.87 -19.70
C THR A 80 -5.42 4.43 -20.66
N ALA A 81 -4.98 5.32 -21.58
CA ALA A 81 -3.94 4.99 -22.55
C ALA A 81 -2.58 4.75 -21.88
N SER A 82 -2.28 5.51 -20.82
CA SER A 82 -1.07 5.32 -20.02
C SER A 82 -1.06 3.94 -19.34
N MET A 83 -2.18 3.52 -18.75
CA MET A 83 -2.31 2.18 -18.18
C MET A 83 -2.18 1.10 -19.26
N ASP A 84 -2.85 1.25 -20.41
CA ASP A 84 -2.79 0.29 -21.51
C ASP A 84 -1.37 0.11 -22.04
N ALA A 85 -0.59 1.19 -22.13
CA ALA A 85 0.81 1.15 -22.55
C ALA A 85 1.70 0.33 -21.60
N VAL A 86 1.47 0.42 -20.28
CA VAL A 86 2.19 -0.40 -19.28
C VAL A 86 1.95 -1.87 -19.53
N PHE A 87 0.70 -2.30 -19.69
CA PHE A 87 0.38 -3.72 -19.88
C PHE A 87 0.78 -4.24 -21.26
N ALA A 88 0.77 -3.40 -22.29
CA ALA A 88 1.33 -3.73 -23.59
C ALA A 88 2.84 -3.99 -23.52
N GLU A 89 3.58 -3.14 -22.79
CA GLU A 89 5.02 -3.34 -22.61
C GLU A 89 5.32 -4.58 -21.75
N LEU A 90 4.56 -4.82 -20.67
CA LEU A 90 4.69 -6.04 -19.88
C LEU A 90 4.46 -7.30 -20.72
N SER A 91 3.43 -7.29 -21.58
CA SER A 91 3.14 -8.40 -22.51
C SER A 91 4.26 -8.63 -23.53
N ARG A 92 4.99 -7.56 -23.91
CA ARG A 92 6.13 -7.67 -24.84
C ARG A 92 7.37 -8.25 -24.16
N GLN A 93 7.57 -7.94 -22.86
CA GLN A 93 8.75 -8.36 -22.08
C GLN A 93 8.56 -9.74 -21.44
N TRP A 94 7.34 -10.05 -21.05
CA TRP A 94 7.00 -11.23 -20.28
C TRP A 94 5.84 -12.01 -20.91
N ASP A 95 5.89 -13.31 -20.84
CA ASP A 95 4.82 -14.21 -21.29
C ASP A 95 3.63 -14.22 -20.31
N LYS A 96 3.85 -13.82 -19.04
CA LYS A 96 2.82 -13.70 -18.01
C LYS A 96 3.22 -12.72 -16.92
N LEU A 97 2.21 -12.25 -16.19
CA LEU A 97 2.32 -11.52 -14.93
C LEU A 97 1.84 -12.42 -13.78
N ASP A 98 2.64 -12.63 -12.75
CA ASP A 98 2.27 -13.47 -11.61
C ASP A 98 1.65 -12.67 -10.47
N PHE A 99 2.04 -11.41 -10.29
CA PHE A 99 1.47 -10.56 -9.24
C PHE A 99 1.53 -9.07 -9.56
N LEU A 100 0.63 -8.31 -8.92
CA LEU A 100 0.59 -6.86 -9.00
C LEU A 100 0.41 -6.28 -7.59
N VAL A 101 1.25 -5.30 -7.25
CA VAL A 101 1.15 -4.50 -6.04
C VAL A 101 0.64 -3.10 -6.39
N HIS A 102 -0.57 -2.79 -5.94
CA HIS A 102 -1.22 -1.49 -6.07
C HIS A 102 -1.05 -0.70 -4.77
N ALA A 103 -0.09 0.23 -4.74
CA ALA A 103 0.18 1.09 -3.59
C ALA A 103 0.00 2.57 -3.96
N ILE A 104 -1.11 2.88 -4.64
CA ILE A 104 -1.43 4.20 -5.17
C ILE A 104 -2.55 4.82 -4.33
N ALA A 105 -2.38 6.09 -3.98
CA ALA A 105 -3.42 6.89 -3.36
C ALA A 105 -3.11 8.38 -3.57
N PHE A 106 -4.16 9.17 -3.72
CA PHE A 106 -4.07 10.62 -3.81
C PHE A 106 -5.36 11.26 -3.29
N SER A 107 -5.20 12.37 -2.59
CA SER A 107 -6.24 13.35 -2.29
C SER A 107 -5.62 14.74 -2.19
N ASP A 108 -6.42 15.78 -2.36
CA ASP A 108 -5.96 17.13 -2.11
C ASP A 108 -5.66 17.30 -0.62
N LYS A 109 -4.41 17.65 -0.31
CA LYS A 109 -3.94 17.79 1.06
C LYS A 109 -4.73 18.86 1.83
N ALA A 110 -5.15 19.94 1.17
CA ALA A 110 -5.90 21.01 1.80
C ALA A 110 -7.28 20.55 2.32
N GLU A 111 -7.87 19.52 1.68
CA GLU A 111 -9.16 18.96 2.06
C GLU A 111 -9.08 17.74 2.98
N LEU A 112 -7.88 17.25 3.28
CA LEU A 112 -7.67 16.26 4.35
C LEU A 112 -7.68 16.90 5.73
N ASP A 113 -7.37 18.20 5.81
CA ASP A 113 -7.55 18.99 7.02
C ASP A 113 -8.98 19.54 7.09
N GLY A 114 -9.46 19.86 8.31
CA GLY A 114 -10.82 20.37 8.50
C GLY A 114 -11.90 19.27 8.58
N ARG A 115 -13.11 19.59 8.12
CA ARG A 115 -14.29 18.73 8.27
C ARG A 115 -14.54 17.92 7.00
N TYR A 116 -14.86 16.65 7.16
CA TYR A 116 -15.23 15.80 6.01
C TYR A 116 -16.43 16.33 5.21
N VAL A 117 -17.43 16.91 5.89
CA VAL A 117 -18.65 17.43 5.25
C VAL A 117 -18.38 18.56 4.26
N ASP A 118 -17.22 19.20 4.35
CA ASP A 118 -16.80 20.30 3.46
C ASP A 118 -16.01 19.81 2.23
N THR A 119 -15.86 18.48 2.05
CA THR A 119 -15.19 17.89 0.89
C THR A 119 -15.88 18.29 -0.41
N THR A 120 -15.11 18.81 -1.38
CA THR A 120 -15.63 19.18 -2.68
C THR A 120 -15.89 17.95 -3.57
N GLU A 121 -16.88 18.05 -4.47
CA GLU A 121 -17.17 17.01 -5.47
C GLU A 121 -15.93 16.69 -6.32
N ALA A 122 -15.17 17.71 -6.71
CA ALA A 122 -13.98 17.57 -7.54
C ALA A 122 -12.90 16.73 -6.84
N ASN A 123 -12.60 17.01 -5.56
CA ASN A 123 -11.63 16.24 -4.81
C ASN A 123 -12.16 14.84 -4.45
N PHE A 124 -13.45 14.72 -4.09
CA PHE A 124 -14.08 13.42 -3.85
C PHE A 124 -13.93 12.50 -5.06
N THR A 125 -14.32 12.97 -6.25
CA THR A 125 -14.23 12.21 -7.50
C THR A 125 -12.80 11.82 -7.83
N ARG A 126 -11.85 12.75 -7.74
CA ARG A 126 -10.43 12.49 -7.99
C ARG A 126 -9.85 11.49 -7.00
N THR A 127 -10.16 11.65 -5.71
CA THR A 127 -9.69 10.74 -4.65
C THR A 127 -10.22 9.33 -4.89
N MET A 128 -11.50 9.17 -5.21
CA MET A 128 -12.10 7.88 -5.53
C MET A 128 -11.52 7.24 -6.78
N LEU A 129 -11.31 8.02 -7.84
CA LEU A 129 -10.72 7.55 -9.09
C LEU A 129 -9.30 7.00 -8.85
N ILE A 130 -8.44 7.78 -8.19
CA ILE A 130 -7.02 7.42 -8.02
C ILE A 130 -6.83 6.40 -6.90
N SER A 131 -7.55 6.53 -5.77
CA SER A 131 -7.26 5.73 -4.57
C SER A 131 -8.11 4.47 -4.44
N CYS A 132 -9.14 4.31 -5.29
CA CYS A 132 -10.04 3.16 -5.27
C CYS A 132 -10.21 2.54 -6.66
N PHE A 133 -10.79 3.25 -7.63
CA PHE A 133 -11.14 2.69 -8.94
C PHE A 133 -9.91 2.25 -9.75
N SER A 134 -8.76 2.88 -9.56
CA SER A 134 -7.53 2.49 -10.24
C SER A 134 -7.15 1.01 -10.00
N LEU A 135 -7.43 0.45 -8.81
CA LEU A 135 -7.25 -0.99 -8.56
C LEU A 135 -8.10 -1.83 -9.52
N THR A 136 -9.38 -1.49 -9.67
CA THR A 136 -10.30 -2.20 -10.57
C THR A 136 -9.85 -2.09 -12.02
N ALA A 137 -9.48 -0.89 -12.46
CA ALA A 137 -8.98 -0.65 -13.82
C ALA A 137 -7.68 -1.42 -14.14
N LEU A 138 -6.79 -1.52 -13.15
CA LEU A 138 -5.54 -2.28 -13.28
C LEU A 138 -5.79 -3.79 -13.21
N ALA A 139 -6.71 -4.25 -12.35
CA ALA A 139 -7.09 -5.65 -12.24
C ALA A 139 -7.67 -6.20 -13.57
N GLN A 140 -8.52 -5.43 -14.24
CA GLN A 140 -9.07 -5.75 -15.57
C GLN A 140 -7.98 -5.98 -16.62
N ARG A 141 -6.88 -5.24 -16.54
CA ARG A 141 -5.74 -5.39 -17.45
C ARG A 141 -4.84 -6.55 -17.03
N ALA A 142 -4.58 -6.64 -15.74
CA ALA A 142 -3.72 -7.68 -15.16
C ALA A 142 -4.28 -9.09 -15.42
N GLU A 143 -5.61 -9.28 -15.30
CA GLU A 143 -6.29 -10.56 -15.56
C GLU A 143 -5.90 -11.15 -16.92
N LYS A 144 -5.75 -10.31 -17.94
CA LYS A 144 -5.41 -10.75 -19.32
C LYS A 144 -3.99 -11.32 -19.44
N LEU A 145 -3.09 -10.95 -18.53
CA LEU A 145 -1.70 -11.44 -18.48
C LEU A 145 -1.47 -12.43 -17.34
N MET A 146 -2.40 -12.54 -16.39
CA MET A 146 -2.34 -13.48 -15.28
C MET A 146 -3.01 -14.79 -15.67
N GLY A 147 -2.48 -15.88 -15.17
CA GLY A 147 -3.11 -17.20 -15.18
C GLY A 147 -3.41 -17.66 -13.76
N PRO A 148 -3.82 -18.92 -13.59
CA PRO A 148 -4.02 -19.53 -12.27
C PRO A 148 -2.79 -19.34 -11.38
N GLY A 149 -3.02 -18.94 -10.12
CA GLY A 149 -1.97 -18.61 -9.15
C GLY A 149 -1.56 -17.14 -9.17
N GLY A 150 -2.18 -16.28 -9.99
CA GLY A 150 -2.00 -14.83 -9.96
C GLY A 150 -2.41 -14.21 -8.64
N SER A 151 -1.81 -13.07 -8.25
CA SER A 151 -2.13 -12.37 -7.01
C SER A 151 -2.09 -10.85 -7.17
N LEU A 152 -3.17 -10.18 -6.76
CA LEU A 152 -3.22 -8.73 -6.63
C LEU A 152 -3.20 -8.35 -5.15
N LEU A 153 -2.38 -7.37 -4.80
CA LEU A 153 -2.27 -6.84 -3.45
C LEU A 153 -2.43 -5.32 -3.48
N THR A 154 -3.31 -4.80 -2.63
CA THR A 154 -3.43 -3.35 -2.43
C THR A 154 -3.15 -2.95 -0.98
N LEU A 155 -2.99 -1.64 -0.75
CA LEU A 155 -2.74 -1.07 0.57
C LEU A 155 -3.93 -0.24 1.02
N THR A 156 -4.45 -0.55 2.18
CA THR A 156 -5.45 0.23 2.91
C THR A 156 -4.90 0.69 4.26
N TYR A 157 -5.75 1.32 5.05
CA TYR A 157 -5.41 1.81 6.38
C TYR A 157 -6.63 1.69 7.28
N TYR A 158 -6.44 1.59 8.58
CA TYR A 158 -7.50 1.46 9.58
C TYR A 158 -8.55 2.60 9.53
N GLY A 159 -8.19 3.73 8.92
CA GLY A 159 -9.13 4.80 8.57
C GLY A 159 -10.26 4.39 7.60
N ALA A 160 -10.19 3.21 6.98
CA ALA A 160 -11.29 2.60 6.23
C ALA A 160 -12.40 2.02 7.14
N GLU A 161 -12.07 1.72 8.39
CA GLU A 161 -12.95 1.05 9.36
C GLU A 161 -13.38 1.98 10.49
N LYS A 162 -12.52 2.91 10.86
CA LYS A 162 -12.72 3.88 11.96
C LYS A 162 -12.35 5.28 11.51
N VAL A 163 -13.01 6.26 12.07
CA VAL A 163 -12.66 7.67 11.83
C VAL A 163 -11.27 7.96 12.38
N MET A 164 -10.40 8.44 11.50
CA MET A 164 -9.05 8.89 11.86
C MET A 164 -8.94 10.40 11.62
N PRO A 165 -8.34 11.17 12.55
CA PRO A 165 -8.11 12.59 12.37
C PRO A 165 -7.38 12.89 11.05
N HIS A 166 -7.80 13.93 10.34
CA HIS A 166 -7.17 14.43 9.10
C HIS A 166 -7.07 13.39 7.97
N TYR A 167 -7.98 12.41 7.97
CA TYR A 167 -8.02 11.38 6.92
C TYR A 167 -9.22 11.55 5.98
N ASN A 168 -10.31 12.14 6.46
CA ASN A 168 -11.49 12.59 5.72
C ASN A 168 -11.89 11.71 4.53
N VAL A 169 -11.97 12.27 3.32
CA VAL A 169 -12.36 11.57 2.08
C VAL A 169 -11.44 10.38 1.76
N MET A 170 -10.18 10.41 2.20
CA MET A 170 -9.28 9.25 2.03
C MET A 170 -9.79 8.03 2.81
N GLY A 171 -10.39 8.22 3.99
CA GLY A 171 -11.02 7.13 4.76
C GLY A 171 -12.15 6.47 3.97
N VAL A 172 -13.01 7.29 3.35
CA VAL A 172 -14.10 6.80 2.47
C VAL A 172 -13.54 6.05 1.26
N ALA A 173 -12.52 6.60 0.60
CA ALA A 173 -11.88 5.93 -0.54
C ALA A 173 -11.23 4.60 -0.15
N LYS A 174 -10.59 4.52 1.03
CA LYS A 174 -10.00 3.27 1.53
C LYS A 174 -11.05 2.25 1.97
N ALA A 175 -12.21 2.68 2.46
CA ALA A 175 -13.34 1.79 2.72
C ALA A 175 -13.92 1.20 1.42
N ALA A 176 -14.08 2.03 0.39
CA ALA A 176 -14.48 1.59 -0.94
C ALA A 176 -13.45 0.64 -1.57
N LEU A 177 -12.14 0.94 -1.41
CA LEU A 177 -11.04 0.07 -1.87
C LEU A 177 -11.09 -1.31 -1.18
N ALA A 178 -11.30 -1.36 0.15
CA ALA A 178 -11.43 -2.60 0.90
C ALA A 178 -12.68 -3.42 0.47
N ALA A 179 -13.78 -2.73 0.12
CA ALA A 179 -14.94 -3.37 -0.48
C ALA A 179 -14.60 -3.93 -1.87
N SER A 180 -13.92 -3.14 -2.74
CA SER A 180 -13.51 -3.56 -4.08
C SER A 180 -12.64 -4.83 -4.07
N VAL A 181 -11.78 -5.00 -3.06
CA VAL A 181 -10.98 -6.23 -2.89
C VAL A 181 -11.86 -7.47 -2.83
N ARG A 182 -12.97 -7.42 -2.08
CA ARG A 182 -13.90 -8.56 -1.97
C ARG A 182 -14.61 -8.88 -3.28
N TYR A 183 -15.09 -7.86 -3.99
CA TYR A 183 -15.75 -8.05 -5.29
C TYR A 183 -14.77 -8.55 -6.35
N LEU A 184 -13.58 -7.98 -6.44
CA LEU A 184 -12.53 -8.46 -7.35
C LEU A 184 -12.07 -9.88 -7.02
N ALA A 185 -12.00 -10.25 -5.74
CA ALA A 185 -11.69 -11.62 -5.32
C ALA A 185 -12.76 -12.63 -5.77
N ALA A 186 -14.04 -12.25 -5.72
CA ALA A 186 -15.13 -13.07 -6.20
C ALA A 186 -15.13 -13.25 -7.73
N ASP A 187 -14.86 -12.15 -8.46
CA ASP A 187 -14.85 -12.17 -9.92
C ASP A 187 -13.63 -12.95 -10.46
N LEU A 188 -12.43 -12.63 -9.99
CA LEU A 188 -11.17 -13.15 -10.51
C LEU A 188 -10.81 -14.54 -9.92
N GLY A 189 -11.42 -14.89 -8.80
CA GLY A 189 -11.18 -16.18 -8.12
C GLY A 189 -11.50 -17.40 -8.98
N ARG A 190 -12.47 -17.30 -9.88
CA ARG A 190 -12.79 -18.36 -10.86
C ARG A 190 -11.61 -18.62 -11.82
N GLY A 191 -10.82 -17.59 -12.14
CA GLY A 191 -9.59 -17.69 -12.92
C GLY A 191 -8.36 -18.11 -12.10
N GLY A 192 -8.53 -18.40 -10.80
CA GLY A 192 -7.43 -18.73 -9.89
C GLY A 192 -6.57 -17.53 -9.49
N ILE A 193 -7.07 -16.29 -9.63
CA ILE A 193 -6.37 -15.07 -9.25
C ILE A 193 -6.90 -14.62 -7.88
N ARG A 194 -5.99 -14.37 -6.94
CA ARG A 194 -6.30 -13.90 -5.59
C ARG A 194 -6.20 -12.37 -5.51
N VAL A 195 -7.06 -11.77 -4.72
CA VAL A 195 -7.06 -10.31 -4.49
C VAL A 195 -7.15 -10.05 -3.00
N ASN A 196 -6.14 -9.40 -2.43
CA ASN A 196 -6.08 -9.09 -1.01
C ASN A 196 -5.61 -7.64 -0.76
N ALA A 197 -5.81 -7.17 0.46
CA ALA A 197 -5.29 -5.90 0.93
C ALA A 197 -4.48 -6.07 2.22
N ILE A 198 -3.51 -5.20 2.43
CA ILE A 198 -2.89 -4.98 3.74
C ILE A 198 -3.40 -3.67 4.31
N SER A 199 -3.96 -3.72 5.53
CA SER A 199 -4.20 -2.56 6.38
C SER A 199 -2.96 -2.31 7.22
N ALA A 200 -2.05 -1.46 6.70
CA ALA A 200 -0.79 -1.15 7.37
C ALA A 200 -0.99 -0.13 8.49
N GLY A 201 -0.31 -0.31 9.61
CA GLY A 201 -0.19 0.71 10.65
C GLY A 201 0.52 1.97 10.14
N PRO A 202 0.51 3.06 10.90
CA PRO A 202 1.11 4.33 10.46
C PRO A 202 2.64 4.18 10.36
N ILE A 203 3.16 4.53 9.18
CA ILE A 203 4.59 4.53 8.85
C ILE A 203 4.95 5.90 8.25
N LYS A 204 6.12 6.43 8.59
CA LYS A 204 6.63 7.70 8.06
C LYS A 204 7.01 7.58 6.58
N THR A 205 6.01 7.61 5.70
CA THR A 205 6.18 7.61 4.25
C THR A 205 6.03 9.03 3.68
N LEU A 206 6.36 9.21 2.40
CA LEU A 206 6.09 10.48 1.70
C LEU A 206 4.58 10.79 1.66
N ALA A 207 3.74 9.79 1.41
CA ALA A 207 2.28 9.94 1.42
C ALA A 207 1.76 10.37 2.80
N ALA A 208 2.27 9.78 3.88
CA ALA A 208 1.90 10.12 5.24
C ALA A 208 2.28 11.57 5.64
N SER A 209 3.30 12.17 5.02
CA SER A 209 3.66 13.57 5.25
C SER A 209 2.60 14.57 4.78
N GLY A 210 1.63 14.11 3.99
CA GLY A 210 0.45 14.89 3.58
C GLY A 210 -0.64 14.98 4.65
N ILE A 211 -0.62 14.14 5.67
CA ILE A 211 -1.62 14.09 6.74
C ILE A 211 -1.19 15.04 7.86
N ALA A 212 -2.07 15.98 8.24
CA ALA A 212 -1.81 16.86 9.37
C ALA A 212 -1.70 16.03 10.66
N ASP A 213 -0.93 16.53 11.62
CA ASP A 213 -0.71 15.89 12.92
C ASP A 213 -0.29 14.40 12.86
N PHE A 214 0.36 13.97 11.77
CA PHE A 214 0.79 12.57 11.61
C PHE A 214 1.70 12.09 12.75
N ARG A 215 2.46 13.00 13.41
CA ARG A 215 3.25 12.67 14.61
C ARG A 215 2.37 12.22 15.77
N TYR A 216 1.19 12.86 15.94
CA TYR A 216 0.22 12.45 16.93
C TYR A 216 -0.31 11.05 16.66
N ILE A 217 -0.67 10.74 15.41
CA ILE A 217 -1.14 9.42 14.99
C ILE A 217 -0.08 8.35 15.26
N LEU A 218 1.20 8.63 14.95
CA LEU A 218 2.32 7.71 15.23
C LEU A 218 2.45 7.42 16.72
N LYS A 219 2.53 8.47 17.56
CA LYS A 219 2.65 8.31 19.01
C LYS A 219 1.44 7.63 19.62
N TRP A 220 0.24 7.98 19.16
CA TRP A 220 -0.97 7.32 19.61
C TRP A 220 -0.93 5.81 19.34
N ASN A 221 -0.55 5.41 18.14
CA ASN A 221 -0.40 3.98 17.81
C ASN A 221 0.72 3.32 18.60
N GLU A 222 1.86 3.98 18.78
CA GLU A 222 3.00 3.47 19.57
C GLU A 222 2.55 3.14 21.00
N TYR A 223 1.81 4.04 21.67
CA TYR A 223 1.39 3.82 23.06
C TYR A 223 0.17 2.92 23.20
N ASN A 224 -0.69 2.83 22.17
CA ASN A 224 -1.97 2.13 22.29
C ASN A 224 -2.07 0.85 21.45
N SER A 225 -1.08 0.49 20.62
CA SER A 225 -1.07 -0.81 19.97
C SER A 225 -0.77 -1.94 20.98
N ALA A 226 -1.21 -3.16 20.68
CA ALA A 226 -0.98 -4.31 21.54
C ALA A 226 0.52 -4.61 21.75
N LEU A 227 1.34 -4.42 20.69
CA LEU A 227 2.79 -4.60 20.76
C LEU A 227 3.55 -3.35 21.24
N ARG A 228 2.85 -2.25 21.60
CA ARG A 228 3.44 -1.00 22.11
C ARG A 228 4.50 -0.38 21.22
N ARG A 229 4.32 -0.47 19.93
CA ARG A 229 5.20 0.10 18.92
C ARG A 229 4.46 0.31 17.59
N THR A 230 5.04 1.05 16.69
CA THR A 230 4.62 1.08 15.29
C THR A 230 5.27 -0.07 14.50
N VAL A 231 4.79 -0.30 13.29
CA VAL A 231 5.36 -1.27 12.35
C VAL A 231 6.35 -0.62 11.39
N THR A 232 7.19 -1.42 10.75
CA THR A 232 8.16 -0.98 9.74
C THR A 232 7.72 -1.37 8.33
N ILE A 233 8.34 -0.78 7.30
CA ILE A 233 8.09 -1.18 5.91
C ILE A 233 8.53 -2.63 5.63
N GLU A 234 9.53 -3.13 6.35
CA GLU A 234 10.03 -4.51 6.25
C GLU A 234 9.00 -5.51 6.80
N GLU A 235 8.36 -5.20 7.92
CA GLU A 235 7.29 -6.05 8.48
C GLU A 235 6.07 -6.09 7.56
N VAL A 236 5.69 -4.96 6.98
CA VAL A 236 4.62 -4.91 5.96
C VAL A 236 5.07 -5.63 4.68
N GLY A 237 6.35 -5.50 4.32
CA GLY A 237 6.96 -6.23 3.20
C GLY A 237 6.87 -7.74 3.34
N ALA A 238 7.16 -8.27 4.54
CA ALA A 238 7.03 -9.70 4.84
C ALA A 238 5.58 -10.21 4.74
N ALA A 239 4.61 -9.43 5.24
CA ALA A 239 3.19 -9.74 5.06
C ALA A 239 2.77 -9.68 3.58
N GLY A 240 3.32 -8.71 2.82
CA GLY A 240 3.14 -8.63 1.38
C GLY A 240 3.68 -9.85 0.65
N LEU A 241 4.87 -10.30 0.99
CA LEU A 241 5.44 -11.54 0.46
C LEU A 241 4.51 -12.73 0.73
N TYR A 242 4.03 -12.90 1.96
CA TYR A 242 3.09 -13.96 2.32
C TYR A 242 1.85 -13.93 1.42
N LEU A 243 1.22 -12.76 1.24
CA LEU A 243 -0.01 -12.63 0.44
C LEU A 243 0.23 -12.79 -1.07
N LEU A 244 1.46 -12.59 -1.54
CA LEU A 244 1.82 -12.70 -2.96
C LEU A 244 2.33 -14.09 -3.35
N CYS A 245 2.90 -14.86 -2.42
CA CYS A 245 3.44 -16.18 -2.68
C CYS A 245 2.42 -17.32 -2.45
N ASP A 246 2.82 -18.56 -2.77
CA ASP A 246 1.96 -19.75 -2.67
C ASP A 246 1.62 -20.17 -1.24
N LEU A 247 2.30 -19.61 -0.22
CA LEU A 247 1.93 -19.85 1.19
C LEU A 247 0.53 -19.37 1.53
N SER A 248 0.01 -18.38 0.79
CA SER A 248 -1.34 -17.83 0.97
C SER A 248 -2.33 -18.24 -0.12
N ARG A 249 -2.11 -19.36 -0.81
CA ARG A 249 -2.97 -19.78 -1.93
C ARG A 249 -4.43 -20.05 -1.56
N GLY A 250 -4.74 -20.21 -0.30
CA GLY A 250 -6.09 -20.31 0.23
C GLY A 250 -6.67 -18.98 0.71
N VAL A 251 -5.97 -17.83 0.53
CA VAL A 251 -6.37 -16.52 1.05
C VAL A 251 -6.71 -15.58 -0.09
N THR A 252 -7.97 -15.15 -0.16
CA THR A 252 -8.44 -14.14 -1.11
C THR A 252 -9.60 -13.35 -0.51
N GLY A 253 -9.77 -12.09 -0.89
CA GLY A 253 -10.79 -11.19 -0.33
C GLY A 253 -10.46 -10.66 1.07
N GLU A 254 -9.25 -10.90 1.56
CA GLU A 254 -8.80 -10.57 2.92
C GLU A 254 -8.28 -9.12 2.99
N VAL A 255 -8.56 -8.47 4.13
CA VAL A 255 -7.90 -7.25 4.57
C VAL A 255 -7.03 -7.59 5.77
N HIS A 256 -5.77 -7.85 5.53
CA HIS A 256 -4.81 -8.31 6.51
C HIS A 256 -4.20 -7.14 7.29
N HIS A 257 -4.44 -7.09 8.61
CA HIS A 257 -3.95 -6.03 9.48
C HIS A 257 -2.49 -6.25 9.87
N VAL A 258 -1.63 -5.30 9.50
CA VAL A 258 -0.22 -5.23 9.90
C VAL A 258 0.02 -3.89 10.60
N GLY A 259 -0.41 -3.79 11.85
CA GLY A 259 -0.44 -2.54 12.62
C GLY A 259 -0.13 -2.74 14.10
N ALA A 260 0.72 -3.73 14.46
CA ALA A 260 1.09 -4.03 15.84
C ALA A 260 -0.11 -4.28 16.78
N GLY A 261 -1.26 -4.71 16.21
CA GLY A 261 -2.48 -4.99 16.96
C GLY A 261 -3.28 -3.75 17.38
N TYR A 262 -3.04 -2.58 16.80
CA TYR A 262 -3.82 -1.39 17.14
C TYR A 262 -5.33 -1.56 16.86
N HIS A 263 -5.68 -2.22 15.77
CA HIS A 263 -7.07 -2.41 15.32
C HIS A 263 -7.97 -3.19 16.30
N VAL A 264 -7.38 -3.96 17.23
CA VAL A 264 -8.14 -4.73 18.25
C VAL A 264 -8.37 -3.94 19.54
N GLN A 265 -7.75 -2.76 19.68
CA GLN A 265 -7.87 -1.95 20.88
C GLN A 265 -9.15 -1.10 20.85
N GLY A 266 -10.00 -1.27 21.84
CA GLY A 266 -11.26 -0.50 21.98
C GLY A 266 -11.11 0.82 22.74
N MET A 267 -10.06 0.94 23.57
CA MET A 267 -9.82 2.09 24.42
C MET A 267 -8.33 2.42 24.52
N LYS A 268 -8.02 3.62 25.01
CA LYS A 268 -6.67 4.01 25.42
C LYS A 268 -6.16 3.04 26.50
N ASN A 269 -4.91 2.60 26.37
CA ASN A 269 -4.27 1.80 27.41
C ASN A 269 -4.08 2.61 28.69
N GLU A 270 -4.25 1.99 29.86
CA GLU A 270 -4.19 2.65 31.17
C GLU A 270 -2.85 3.34 31.43
N ASP A 271 -1.74 2.71 30.98
CA ASP A 271 -0.38 3.20 31.12
C ASP A 271 0.09 4.12 29.99
N ALA A 272 -0.77 4.37 28.97
CA ALA A 272 -0.42 5.27 27.88
C ALA A 272 -0.45 6.73 28.36
N PRO A 273 0.57 7.54 28.03
CA PRO A 273 0.60 8.95 28.41
C PRO A 273 -0.54 9.74 27.72
N ASP A 274 -0.91 10.84 28.34
CA ASP A 274 -1.92 11.76 27.77
C ASP A 274 -1.24 12.67 26.74
N ILE A 275 -1.23 12.24 25.48
CA ILE A 275 -0.55 12.97 24.39
C ILE A 275 -1.39 14.12 23.81
N SER A 276 -2.67 14.26 24.19
CA SER A 276 -3.50 15.40 23.81
C SER A 276 -3.00 16.74 24.37
N VAL A 277 -2.17 16.70 25.40
CA VAL A 277 -1.59 17.89 26.08
C VAL A 277 -0.25 18.31 25.46
N VAL A 278 0.36 17.48 24.60
CA VAL A 278 1.63 17.83 23.95
C VAL A 278 1.36 18.54 22.61
N LYS A 279 0.66 19.66 22.64
CA LYS A 279 0.87 20.70 21.64
C LYS A 279 2.22 21.31 21.97
N ASP A 280 3.21 21.08 21.11
CA ASP A 280 4.54 21.68 21.25
C ASP A 280 4.38 23.20 21.46
N ASN A 281 4.68 23.68 22.65
CA ASN A 281 4.94 25.09 22.93
C ASN A 281 6.32 25.50 22.32
N ASN A 282 6.64 25.01 21.16
CA ASN A 282 7.81 25.43 20.38
C ASN A 282 7.39 26.33 19.22
N ASN A 283 6.76 27.46 19.57
CA ASN A 283 6.83 28.69 18.78
C ASN A 283 7.62 29.70 19.62
N GLY A 284 8.94 29.64 19.53
CA GLY A 284 9.90 30.62 19.95
C GLY A 284 10.97 30.69 18.90
#